data_9e9d16725e0e82035489c33cdb14635a
#
_entry.id   9e9d16725e0e82035489c33cdb14635a
#
_cell.length_a   1.000
_cell.length_b   1.000
_cell.length_c   1.000
_cell.angle_alpha   90.00
_cell.angle_beta   90.00
_cell.angle_gamma   90.00
#
_symmetry.space_group_name_H-M   'P 1'
#
loop_
_entity.id
_entity.type
_entity.pdbx_description
1 polymer ?
#
loop_
_entity_poly.entity_id
_entity_poly.type
_entity_poly.pdbx_seq_one_letter_code
_entity_poly.pdbx_strand_id
1 'polypeptide(L)'
;MSDVSIRLKRLFNNGRCLDIAIDHGFFGEVTFLAGIEDMKVAVDTLVAAAPDAIQLTIGQAKLLQNNPYPNKPALVLRTDVANVYGKVIPDHLFSILLGDPVLQAVRLDAAIVVVNLLDLPGRPELKDACIRNIMTLKAQCEHY
;
A
#
# COMPACT_ATOMS: atom_id res chain seq x y z
N MET A 1 2.98 -26.03 7.67
CA MET A 1 2.62 -24.68 8.12
C MET A 1 3.08 -23.74 7.04
N SER A 2 2.18 -23.00 6.42
CA SER A 2 2.49 -22.13 5.27
C SER A 2 3.41 -20.97 5.68
N ASP A 3 4.29 -20.54 4.78
CA ASP A 3 5.21 -19.39 4.95
C ASP A 3 4.53 -18.07 5.35
N VAL A 4 3.21 -17.98 5.16
CA VAL A 4 2.37 -16.87 5.62
C VAL A 4 2.56 -16.56 7.11
N SER A 5 2.80 -17.58 7.96
CA SER A 5 2.98 -17.40 9.40
C SER A 5 4.26 -16.63 9.75
N ILE A 6 5.32 -16.71 8.94
CA ILE A 6 6.61 -16.03 9.20
C ILE A 6 6.50 -14.54 8.89
N ARG A 7 5.86 -14.18 7.76
CA ARG A 7 5.64 -12.78 7.38
C ARG A 7 4.66 -12.09 8.33
N LEU A 8 3.58 -12.77 8.73
CA LEU A 8 2.63 -12.24 9.71
C LEU A 8 3.24 -12.02 11.09
N LYS A 9 4.22 -12.82 11.51
CA LYS A 9 4.92 -12.61 12.78
C LYS A 9 5.76 -11.33 12.82
N ARG A 10 6.19 -10.82 11.66
CA ARG A 10 6.88 -9.52 11.57
C ARG A 10 5.93 -8.33 11.81
N LEU A 11 4.63 -8.52 11.56
CA LEU A 11 3.61 -7.48 11.65
C LEU A 11 2.93 -7.43 13.00
N PHE A 12 2.70 -8.59 13.60
CA PHE A 12 1.93 -8.69 14.83
C PHE A 12 2.83 -8.93 16.04
N ASN A 13 3.26 -7.83 16.67
CA ASN A 13 3.87 -7.88 17.98
C ASN A 13 2.74 -7.86 19.04
N ASN A 14 2.62 -8.93 19.84
CA ASN A 14 1.56 -9.08 20.85
C ASN A 14 0.12 -9.02 20.29
N GLY A 15 -0.11 -9.49 19.07
CA GLY A 15 -1.44 -9.57 18.46
C GLY A 15 -2.01 -8.23 17.97
N ARG A 16 -1.20 -7.17 17.93
CA ARG A 16 -1.55 -5.86 17.40
C ARG A 16 -0.55 -5.42 16.35
N CYS A 17 -0.98 -4.59 15.40
CA CYS A 17 -0.14 -3.98 14.36
C CYS A 17 -0.54 -2.52 14.18
N LEU A 18 0.42 -1.61 14.29
CA LEU A 18 0.27 -0.23 13.89
C LEU A 18 0.88 -0.06 12.50
N ASP A 19 0.04 0.08 11.48
CA ASP A 19 0.44 0.41 10.11
C ASP A 19 0.20 1.89 9.85
N ILE A 20 1.22 2.61 9.37
CA ILE A 20 1.13 4.03 9.02
C ILE A 20 1.23 4.18 7.50
N ALA A 21 0.14 4.65 6.90
CA ALA A 21 0.05 4.84 5.45
C ALA A 21 0.55 6.24 5.04
N ILE A 22 1.51 6.28 4.11
CA ILE A 22 1.99 7.50 3.43
C ILE A 22 2.06 7.29 1.91
N ASP A 23 1.23 6.43 1.36
CA ASP A 23 1.11 6.08 -0.05
C ASP A 23 0.20 7.02 -0.85
N HIS A 24 -0.07 8.22 -0.34
CA HIS A 24 -1.10 9.14 -0.82
C HIS A 24 -0.86 9.69 -2.24
N GLY A 25 0.35 9.58 -2.77
CA GLY A 25 0.70 10.08 -4.11
C GLY A 25 -0.02 9.39 -5.27
N PHE A 26 -0.72 8.29 -5.03
CA PHE A 26 -1.46 7.54 -6.05
C PHE A 26 -2.91 7.98 -6.24
N PHE A 27 -3.35 8.99 -5.53
CA PHE A 27 -4.76 9.38 -5.54
C PHE A 27 -5.07 10.65 -6.34
N GLY A 28 -4.05 11.29 -6.95
CA GLY A 28 -4.25 12.48 -7.77
C GLY A 28 -4.66 13.74 -7.00
N GLU A 29 -4.55 13.74 -5.68
CA GLU A 29 -4.91 14.85 -4.80
C GLU A 29 -3.68 15.42 -4.09
N VAL A 30 -3.22 16.59 -4.53
CA VAL A 30 -1.99 17.22 -4.04
C VAL A 30 -2.04 17.55 -2.55
N THR A 31 -3.22 17.89 -2.02
CA THR A 31 -3.38 18.23 -0.60
C THR A 31 -3.09 17.06 0.34
N PHE A 32 -3.14 15.84 -0.17
CA PHE A 32 -2.78 14.64 0.60
C PHE A 32 -1.27 14.52 0.85
N LEU A 33 -0.46 15.29 0.15
CA LEU A 33 1.00 15.28 0.30
C LEU A 33 1.49 16.28 1.36
N ALA A 34 0.60 17.07 1.96
CA ALA A 34 0.98 18.05 2.97
C ALA A 34 1.69 17.38 4.16
N GLY A 35 2.93 17.79 4.40
CA GLY A 35 3.79 17.25 5.45
C GLY A 35 4.59 15.99 5.07
N ILE A 36 4.37 15.44 3.87
CA ILE A 36 5.14 14.30 3.33
C ILE A 36 5.71 14.59 1.93
N GLU A 37 5.90 15.87 1.60
CA GLU A 37 6.41 16.31 0.30
C GLU A 37 7.84 15.78 0.05
N ASP A 38 8.67 15.72 1.11
CA ASP A 38 9.93 14.99 1.09
C ASP A 38 9.71 13.59 1.64
N MET A 39 9.45 12.66 0.76
CA MET A 39 9.15 11.27 1.13
C MET A 39 10.31 10.57 1.84
N LYS A 40 11.57 10.95 1.55
CA LYS A 40 12.72 10.38 2.26
C LYS A 40 12.70 10.81 3.72
N VAL A 41 12.47 12.08 4.00
CA VAL A 41 12.36 12.61 5.37
C VAL A 41 11.18 11.97 6.10
N ALA A 42 10.04 11.82 5.42
CA ALA A 42 8.86 11.17 5.99
C ALA A 42 9.14 9.72 6.38
N VAL A 43 9.76 8.93 5.50
CA VAL A 43 10.14 7.53 5.79
C VAL A 43 11.14 7.46 6.94
N ASP A 44 12.20 8.28 6.94
CA ASP A 44 13.21 8.29 8.01
C ASP A 44 12.57 8.64 9.37
N THR A 45 11.65 9.59 9.39
CA THR A 45 10.89 9.98 10.60
C THR A 45 10.04 8.83 11.12
N LEU A 46 9.34 8.12 10.24
CA LEU A 46 8.51 6.98 10.62
C LEU A 46 9.36 5.79 11.08
N VAL A 47 10.49 5.52 10.43
CA VAL A 47 11.42 4.48 10.87
C VAL A 47 11.92 4.78 12.29
N ALA A 48 12.24 6.05 12.60
CA ALA A 48 12.64 6.45 13.95
C ALA A 48 11.50 6.34 14.98
N ALA A 49 10.25 6.53 14.56
CA ALA A 49 9.06 6.34 15.41
C ALA A 49 8.71 4.86 15.65
N ALA A 50 9.29 3.95 14.86
CA ALA A 50 9.19 2.49 14.98
C ALA A 50 7.75 1.93 15.05
N PRO A 51 6.86 2.26 14.09
CA PRO A 51 5.60 1.55 13.94
C PRO A 51 5.87 0.09 13.53
N ASP A 52 4.86 -0.77 13.57
CA ASP A 52 5.02 -2.16 13.12
C ASP A 52 5.15 -2.25 11.59
N ALA A 53 4.46 -1.37 10.87
CA ALA A 53 4.48 -1.32 9.41
C ALA A 53 4.38 0.10 8.86
N ILE A 54 4.85 0.29 7.62
CA ILE A 54 4.68 1.52 6.83
C ILE A 54 4.11 1.14 5.47
N GLN A 55 2.98 1.77 5.09
CA GLN A 55 2.36 1.59 3.79
C GLN A 55 2.89 2.60 2.78
N LEU A 56 3.47 2.10 1.71
CA LEU A 56 4.13 2.86 0.65
C LEU A 56 3.64 2.43 -0.74
N THR A 57 3.85 3.31 -1.72
CA THR A 57 3.71 2.97 -3.14
C THR A 57 4.91 2.14 -3.61
N ILE A 58 4.76 1.44 -4.74
CA ILE A 58 5.85 0.66 -5.35
C ILE A 58 7.09 1.53 -5.60
N GLY A 59 6.89 2.77 -6.09
CA GLY A 59 7.99 3.70 -6.38
C GLY A 59 8.75 4.17 -5.13
N GLN A 60 8.08 4.24 -3.99
CA GLN A 60 8.63 4.75 -2.73
C GLN A 60 9.18 3.64 -1.82
N ALA A 61 8.78 2.39 -2.03
CA ALA A 61 9.12 1.26 -1.18
C ALA A 61 10.64 1.08 -0.96
N LYS A 62 11.47 1.43 -1.96
CA LYS A 62 12.93 1.37 -1.84
C LYS A 62 13.50 2.31 -0.79
N LEU A 63 12.82 3.41 -0.45
CA LEU A 63 13.25 4.32 0.61
C LEU A 63 13.26 3.61 1.96
N LEU A 64 12.24 2.78 2.23
CA LEU A 64 12.19 1.94 3.43
C LEU A 64 13.16 0.77 3.33
N GLN A 65 13.19 0.05 2.20
CA GLN A 65 13.99 -1.16 2.07
C GLN A 65 15.51 -0.91 2.10
N ASN A 66 15.95 0.24 1.60
CA ASN A 66 17.35 0.67 1.65
C ASN A 66 17.71 1.41 2.95
N ASN A 67 16.78 1.62 3.86
CA ASN A 67 17.05 2.25 5.13
C ASN A 67 17.98 1.36 5.97
N PRO A 68 19.08 1.89 6.54
CA PRO A 68 20.09 1.10 7.23
C PRO A 68 19.70 0.62 8.64
N TYR A 69 18.56 1.06 9.16
CA TYR A 69 18.10 0.64 10.49
C TYR A 69 17.87 -0.87 10.55
N PRO A 70 18.44 -1.57 11.55
CA PRO A 70 18.34 -3.03 11.63
C PRO A 70 16.92 -3.54 11.92
N ASN A 71 16.12 -2.74 12.62
CA ASN A 71 14.74 -3.10 13.02
C ASN A 71 13.73 -2.17 12.36
N LYS A 72 13.87 -1.95 11.05
CA LYS A 72 12.91 -1.13 10.31
C LYS A 72 11.52 -1.77 10.27
N PRO A 73 10.45 -0.95 10.21
CA PRO A 73 9.08 -1.42 10.06
C PRO A 73 8.88 -2.33 8.85
N ALA A 74 7.90 -3.20 8.90
CA ALA A 74 7.53 -4.03 7.76
C ALA A 74 6.97 -3.16 6.62
N LEU A 75 7.21 -3.57 5.37
CA LEU A 75 6.61 -2.90 4.21
C LEU A 75 5.20 -3.43 3.95
N VAL A 76 4.23 -2.52 3.90
CA VAL A 76 2.91 -2.72 3.30
C VAL A 76 2.90 -2.04 1.95
N LEU A 77 2.60 -2.77 0.87
CA LEU A 77 2.73 -2.27 -0.49
C LEU A 77 1.37 -1.94 -1.11
N ARG A 78 1.16 -0.67 -1.49
CA ARG A 78 0.01 -0.23 -2.29
C ARG A 78 0.14 -0.78 -3.71
N THR A 79 -0.89 -1.49 -4.18
CA THR A 79 -0.85 -2.20 -5.47
C THR A 79 -1.81 -1.64 -6.52
N ASP A 80 -2.64 -0.68 -6.18
CA ASP A 80 -3.60 -0.05 -7.09
C ASP A 80 -3.51 1.48 -7.08
N VAL A 81 -4.05 2.08 -8.12
CA VAL A 81 -4.24 3.51 -8.29
C VAL A 81 -5.70 3.82 -8.60
N ALA A 82 -6.21 4.94 -8.09
CA ALA A 82 -7.58 5.40 -8.34
C ALA A 82 -7.62 6.94 -8.44
N ASN A 83 -8.63 7.47 -9.13
CA ASN A 83 -8.83 8.91 -9.32
C ASN A 83 -10.08 9.45 -8.61
N VAL A 84 -10.38 8.93 -7.42
CA VAL A 84 -11.65 9.19 -6.71
C VAL A 84 -11.59 10.34 -5.71
N TYR A 85 -10.43 10.96 -5.55
CA TYR A 85 -10.20 12.04 -4.60
C TYR A 85 -10.06 13.38 -5.31
N GLY A 86 -10.24 14.47 -4.56
CA GLY A 86 -10.15 15.82 -5.04
C GLY A 86 -11.45 16.60 -4.87
N LYS A 87 -11.37 17.93 -5.04
CA LYS A 87 -12.54 18.82 -4.91
C LYS A 87 -13.58 18.60 -6.01
N VAL A 88 -13.14 18.13 -7.17
CA VAL A 88 -13.99 17.81 -8.33
C VAL A 88 -13.72 16.37 -8.71
N ILE A 89 -14.73 15.51 -8.52
CA ILE A 89 -14.64 14.11 -8.90
C ILE A 89 -14.82 14.02 -10.43
N PRO A 90 -13.89 13.37 -11.16
CA PRO A 90 -14.02 13.20 -12.62
C PRO A 90 -15.28 12.41 -13.02
N ASP A 91 -15.79 12.67 -14.22
CA ASP A 91 -16.92 11.90 -14.77
C ASP A 91 -16.58 10.43 -14.96
N HIS A 92 -15.35 10.13 -15.38
CA HIS A 92 -14.83 8.76 -15.51
C HIS A 92 -13.95 8.42 -14.32
N LEU A 93 -14.40 7.45 -13.52
CA LEU A 93 -13.65 6.92 -12.39
C LEU A 93 -12.98 5.61 -12.76
N PHE A 94 -11.80 5.38 -12.19
CA PHE A 94 -11.09 4.12 -12.34
C PHE A 94 -10.45 3.66 -11.03
N SER A 95 -10.24 2.35 -10.93
CA SER A 95 -9.31 1.70 -10.01
C SER A 95 -8.59 0.60 -10.77
N ILE A 96 -7.26 0.65 -10.80
CA ILE A 96 -6.43 -0.21 -11.65
C ILE A 96 -5.28 -0.76 -10.83
N LEU A 97 -5.02 -2.07 -10.94
CA LEU A 97 -3.80 -2.70 -10.41
C LEU A 97 -2.56 -2.26 -11.21
N LEU A 98 -1.46 -2.08 -10.52
CA LEU A 98 -0.19 -1.67 -11.10
C LEU A 98 0.63 -2.87 -11.53
N GLY A 99 0.87 -3.03 -12.85
CA GLY A 99 1.76 -4.04 -13.42
C GLY A 99 1.60 -5.45 -12.80
N ASP A 100 2.72 -6.08 -12.41
CA ASP A 100 2.76 -7.36 -11.68
C ASP A 100 2.92 -7.10 -10.17
N PRO A 101 1.85 -6.73 -9.46
CA PRO A 101 1.95 -6.16 -8.11
C PRO A 101 2.52 -7.15 -7.09
N VAL A 102 2.18 -8.43 -7.19
CA VAL A 102 2.67 -9.46 -6.26
C VAL A 102 4.14 -9.77 -6.51
N LEU A 103 4.57 -9.84 -7.78
CA LEU A 103 5.99 -9.99 -8.11
C LEU A 103 6.81 -8.80 -7.58
N GLN A 104 6.29 -7.58 -7.70
CA GLN A 104 6.94 -6.39 -7.11
C GLN A 104 7.01 -6.48 -5.59
N ALA A 105 5.92 -6.93 -4.95
CA ALA A 105 5.87 -7.10 -3.50
C ALA A 105 6.94 -8.11 -3.01
N VAL A 106 7.07 -9.26 -3.71
CA VAL A 106 8.09 -10.26 -3.41
C VAL A 106 9.50 -9.68 -3.55
N ARG A 107 9.78 -8.96 -4.66
CA ARG A 107 11.09 -8.32 -4.91
C ARG A 107 11.45 -7.26 -3.90
N LEU A 108 10.45 -6.60 -3.33
CA LEU A 108 10.62 -5.54 -2.33
C LEU A 108 10.53 -6.05 -0.88
N ASP A 109 10.44 -7.37 -0.66
CA ASP A 109 10.24 -7.98 0.65
C ASP A 109 9.06 -7.37 1.42
N ALA A 110 7.93 -7.13 0.72
CA ALA A 110 6.72 -6.64 1.35
C ALA A 110 6.07 -7.75 2.20
N ALA A 111 5.60 -7.38 3.37
CA ALA A 111 4.88 -8.30 4.26
C ALA A 111 3.41 -8.45 3.87
N ILE A 112 2.81 -7.36 3.36
CA ILE A 112 1.41 -7.29 2.92
C ILE A 112 1.32 -6.52 1.59
N VAL A 113 0.34 -6.86 0.79
CA VAL A 113 -0.14 -6.06 -0.34
C VAL A 113 -1.53 -5.51 -0.02
N VAL A 114 -1.80 -4.26 -0.39
CA VAL A 114 -3.09 -3.61 -0.18
C VAL A 114 -3.68 -3.10 -1.48
N VAL A 115 -5.00 -3.18 -1.58
CA VAL A 115 -5.81 -2.73 -2.72
C VAL A 115 -7.08 -2.07 -2.18
N ASN A 116 -7.57 -1.05 -2.87
CA ASN A 116 -8.78 -0.33 -2.46
C ASN A 116 -10.06 -1.13 -2.75
N LEU A 117 -11.03 -1.00 -1.85
CA LEU A 117 -12.44 -1.26 -2.11
C LEU A 117 -13.19 0.06 -1.95
N LEU A 118 -13.48 0.71 -3.06
CA LEU A 118 -14.14 2.01 -3.11
C LEU A 118 -15.62 1.82 -3.41
N ASP A 119 -16.48 2.34 -2.55
CA ASP A 119 -17.94 2.29 -2.69
C ASP A 119 -18.48 3.72 -2.65
N LEU A 120 -18.66 4.32 -3.82
CA LEU A 120 -19.21 5.66 -3.98
C LEU A 120 -20.68 5.58 -4.43
N PRO A 121 -21.57 6.34 -3.78
CA PRO A 121 -22.96 6.41 -4.20
C PRO A 121 -23.11 6.78 -5.68
N GLY A 122 -23.92 6.01 -6.42
CA GLY A 122 -24.16 6.23 -7.85
C GLY A 122 -23.02 5.83 -8.78
N ARG A 123 -21.98 5.14 -8.29
CA ARG A 123 -20.81 4.69 -9.07
C ARG A 123 -20.55 3.19 -8.89
N PRO A 124 -21.50 2.30 -9.20
CA PRO A 124 -21.33 0.85 -9.01
C PRO A 124 -20.19 0.27 -9.85
N GLU A 125 -19.90 0.86 -11.02
CA GLU A 125 -18.81 0.45 -11.91
C GLU A 125 -17.43 0.52 -11.23
N LEU A 126 -17.21 1.49 -10.35
CA LEU A 126 -15.97 1.62 -9.59
C LEU A 126 -15.82 0.50 -8.57
N LYS A 127 -16.90 0.19 -7.85
CA LYS A 127 -16.93 -0.92 -6.89
C LYS A 127 -16.65 -2.26 -7.59
N ASP A 128 -17.25 -2.48 -8.75
CA ASP A 128 -17.01 -3.67 -9.56
C ASP A 128 -15.55 -3.77 -10.01
N ALA A 129 -14.93 -2.64 -10.42
CA ALA A 129 -13.52 -2.59 -10.76
C ALA A 129 -12.64 -2.97 -9.56
N CYS A 130 -12.92 -2.42 -8.39
CA CYS A 130 -12.19 -2.77 -7.15
C CYS A 130 -12.33 -4.25 -6.80
N ILE A 131 -13.53 -4.83 -6.90
CA ILE A 131 -13.76 -6.26 -6.63
C ILE A 131 -12.93 -7.12 -7.60
N ARG A 132 -12.91 -6.80 -8.90
CA ARG A 132 -12.07 -7.51 -9.87
C ARG A 132 -10.59 -7.40 -9.53
N ASN A 133 -10.11 -6.23 -9.11
CA ASN A 133 -8.73 -6.03 -8.67
C ASN A 133 -8.39 -6.90 -7.46
N ILE A 134 -9.27 -6.96 -6.46
CA ILE A 134 -9.10 -7.79 -5.25
C ILE A 134 -9.01 -9.27 -5.63
N MET A 135 -9.92 -9.76 -6.48
CA MET A 135 -9.91 -11.16 -6.93
C MET A 135 -8.64 -11.51 -7.70
N THR A 136 -8.20 -10.63 -8.60
CA THR A 136 -6.96 -10.80 -9.37
C THR A 136 -5.75 -10.83 -8.45
N LEU A 137 -5.65 -9.87 -7.52
CA LEU A 137 -4.54 -9.80 -6.57
C LEU A 137 -4.49 -11.03 -5.66
N LYS A 138 -5.65 -11.45 -5.15
CA LYS A 138 -5.75 -12.68 -4.33
C LYS A 138 -5.23 -13.90 -5.09
N ALA A 139 -5.69 -14.09 -6.32
CA ALA A 139 -5.25 -15.22 -7.15
C ALA A 139 -3.73 -15.19 -7.41
N GLN A 140 -3.15 -14.01 -7.65
CA GLN A 140 -1.70 -13.87 -7.79
C GLN A 140 -0.96 -14.20 -6.49
N CYS A 141 -1.46 -13.79 -5.33
CA CYS A 141 -0.85 -14.10 -4.03
C CYS A 141 -0.82 -15.61 -3.72
N GLU A 142 -1.73 -16.40 -4.28
CA GLU A 142 -1.77 -17.85 -4.06
C GLU A 142 -0.63 -18.60 -4.77
N HIS A 143 0.09 -17.94 -5.69
CA HIS A 143 1.24 -18.51 -6.40
C HIS A 143 2.58 -18.30 -5.69
N TYR A 144 2.64 -17.49 -4.63
CA TYR A 144 3.83 -17.12 -3.85
C TYR A 144 3.65 -17.42 -2.36
#